data_266639c621244c649eecc9796ea82d67
#
_entry.id   266639c621244c649eecc9796ea82d67
#
_cell.length_a   1.000
_cell.length_b   1.000
_cell.length_c   1.000
_cell.angle_alpha   90.00
_cell.angle_beta   90.00
_cell.angle_gamma   90.00
#
_symmetry.space_group_name_H-M   'P 1'
#
loop_
_entity.id
_entity.type
_entity.pdbx_description
1 polymer ?
#
loop_
_entity_poly.entity_id
_entity_poly.type
_entity_poly.pdbx_seq_one_letter_code
_entity_poly.pdbx_strand_id
1 'polypeptide(L)'
;MIRKVVLCLLASPIFIASLCAADSRAIADGAFDEFIRQDFASLAKRFSPEMSAALPLEKLAGVSPVLKQLGALRTGRPTPQIMAVQGMNVFIYTCDFSMTRMNIVITVNPAGQIAGLQIAPPPAEAPKPGELVVVTDSIKLPATLALPTGTGPFPIVVLVHGSGPNDRDETVGANAPFKDLAEGLAARGVATLRYVKRTKQYPQSPVATVKEEVIDDALSALALARQQPGVDPQRVFLLGHSMGAYLAPRIAQGGPAPAGIVLLAGSVRPILDLAREQLQYLGAPLSMLDTLRASAPASYWDDLAGYDPVALARKVQAPFLILQGERDYQVTMTDFNLWREGLKARQDVTLKSYPKLNHLFLEGEGKSLPAEYSTPGHIPAYVLDDIAAFVKKPAGR
;
A
#
# COMPACT_ATOMS: atom_id res chain seq x y z
N MET A 1 -31.06 22.31 -28.26
CA MET A 1 -31.37 23.69 -27.77
C MET A 1 -30.45 23.94 -26.56
N ILE A 2 -29.38 24.68 -26.81
CA ILE A 2 -28.35 25.02 -25.82
C ILE A 2 -28.73 26.35 -25.20
N ARG A 3 -29.02 26.35 -23.91
CA ARG A 3 -29.19 27.61 -23.14
C ARG A 3 -27.80 27.99 -22.57
N LYS A 4 -27.23 29.05 -23.11
CA LYS A 4 -26.11 29.81 -22.56
C LYS A 4 -26.58 30.51 -21.28
N VAL A 5 -25.89 30.27 -20.18
CA VAL A 5 -26.00 31.13 -18.99
C VAL A 5 -24.80 32.09 -19.04
N VAL A 6 -25.13 33.38 -19.12
CA VAL A 6 -24.17 34.48 -19.08
C VAL A 6 -23.75 34.70 -17.63
N LEU A 7 -22.44 34.64 -17.39
CA LEU A 7 -21.81 34.93 -16.10
C LEU A 7 -21.49 36.43 -16.05
N CYS A 8 -22.21 37.16 -15.20
CA CYS A 8 -21.86 38.56 -14.86
C CYS A 8 -20.69 38.54 -13.87
N LEU A 9 -19.51 38.99 -14.29
CA LEU A 9 -18.39 39.35 -13.44
C LEU A 9 -18.73 40.69 -12.74
N LEU A 10 -18.87 40.64 -11.42
CA LEU A 10 -18.76 41.82 -10.57
C LEU A 10 -17.45 41.73 -9.79
N ALA A 11 -16.64 42.79 -9.99
CA ALA A 11 -15.32 42.94 -9.38
C ALA A 11 -15.42 43.35 -7.90
N SER A 12 -14.46 42.88 -7.13
CA SER A 12 -14.06 43.23 -5.76
C SER A 12 -14.86 42.57 -4.62
N PRO A 13 -14.15 41.76 -3.81
CA PRO A 13 -13.55 42.21 -2.57
C PRO A 13 -12.25 41.46 -2.18
N ILE A 14 -11.07 41.93 -2.57
CA ILE A 14 -9.79 41.34 -2.17
C ILE A 14 -9.48 41.64 -0.68
N PHE A 15 -10.02 42.64 -0.07
CA PHE A 15 -9.73 43.06 1.31
C PHE A 15 -10.52 42.30 2.39
N ILE A 16 -11.70 41.77 2.08
CA ILE A 16 -12.54 41.00 3.02
C ILE A 16 -12.02 39.55 3.16
N ALA A 17 -11.39 39.01 2.10
CA ALA A 17 -10.85 37.66 2.10
C ALA A 17 -9.65 37.47 3.05
N SER A 18 -8.89 38.52 3.34
CA SER A 18 -7.69 38.43 4.20
C SER A 18 -8.02 38.40 5.71
N LEU A 19 -9.04 39.13 6.17
CA LEU A 19 -9.53 39.06 7.55
C LEU A 19 -10.24 37.72 7.83
N CYS A 20 -11.11 37.28 6.91
CA CYS A 20 -11.75 35.97 7.00
C CYS A 20 -10.77 34.80 7.01
N ALA A 21 -9.60 34.90 6.37
CA ALA A 21 -8.62 33.83 6.34
C ALA A 21 -7.90 33.63 7.69
N ALA A 22 -7.62 34.71 8.42
CA ALA A 22 -7.00 34.63 9.75
C ALA A 22 -7.97 34.06 10.80
N ASP A 23 -9.23 34.48 10.80
CA ASP A 23 -10.26 33.96 11.69
C ASP A 23 -10.58 32.50 11.37
N SER A 24 -10.69 32.16 10.09
CA SER A 24 -10.90 30.77 9.65
C SER A 24 -9.77 29.85 10.04
N ARG A 25 -8.52 30.36 10.08
CA ARG A 25 -7.37 29.59 10.56
C ARG A 25 -7.47 29.26 12.04
N ALA A 26 -7.83 30.23 12.88
CA ALA A 26 -7.98 29.99 14.32
C ALA A 26 -9.08 28.95 14.60
N ILE A 27 -10.17 28.97 13.80
CA ILE A 27 -11.24 27.97 13.87
C ILE A 27 -10.71 26.58 13.49
N ALA A 28 -9.98 26.46 12.38
CA ALA A 28 -9.41 25.21 11.92
C ALA A 28 -8.36 24.65 12.90
N ASP A 29 -7.50 25.52 13.44
CA ASP A 29 -6.50 25.16 14.45
C ASP A 29 -7.16 24.62 15.73
N GLY A 30 -8.23 25.27 16.21
CA GLY A 30 -9.00 24.80 17.36
C GLY A 30 -9.69 23.46 17.09
N ALA A 31 -10.31 23.29 15.92
CA ALA A 31 -10.93 22.04 15.50
C ALA A 31 -9.91 20.90 15.37
N PHE A 32 -8.69 21.18 14.86
CA PHE A 32 -7.61 20.22 14.82
C PHE A 32 -7.23 19.73 16.23
N ASP A 33 -7.03 20.66 17.17
CA ASP A 33 -6.65 20.31 18.54
C ASP A 33 -7.74 19.50 19.26
N GLU A 34 -9.01 19.85 19.06
CA GLU A 34 -10.14 19.10 19.60
C GLU A 34 -10.20 17.70 18.99
N PHE A 35 -9.98 17.56 17.69
CA PHE A 35 -9.98 16.30 16.99
C PHE A 35 -8.85 15.37 17.49
N ILE A 36 -7.62 15.86 17.61
CA ILE A 36 -6.48 15.08 18.09
C ILE A 36 -6.65 14.65 19.54
N ARG A 37 -7.22 15.52 20.39
CA ARG A 37 -7.53 15.20 21.79
C ARG A 37 -8.78 14.32 21.96
N GLN A 38 -9.49 14.05 20.85
CA GLN A 38 -10.75 13.30 20.82
C GLN A 38 -11.88 14.00 21.63
N ASP A 39 -11.82 15.33 21.76
CA ASP A 39 -12.91 16.14 22.31
C ASP A 39 -13.98 16.37 21.23
N PHE A 40 -14.64 15.26 20.87
CA PHE A 40 -15.62 15.26 19.79
C PHE A 40 -16.89 16.08 20.12
N ALA A 41 -17.20 16.25 21.39
CA ALA A 41 -18.35 17.04 21.81
C ALA A 41 -18.13 18.54 21.55
N SER A 42 -16.92 19.06 21.77
CA SER A 42 -16.55 20.44 21.45
C SER A 42 -16.42 20.62 19.94
N LEU A 43 -15.79 19.68 19.24
CA LEU A 43 -15.63 19.72 17.81
C LEU A 43 -16.97 19.74 17.04
N ALA A 44 -17.94 18.91 17.46
CA ALA A 44 -19.27 18.84 16.82
C ALA A 44 -20.04 20.18 16.92
N LYS A 45 -19.81 20.98 17.95
CA LYS A 45 -20.43 22.32 18.09
C LYS A 45 -19.96 23.32 17.02
N ARG A 46 -18.83 23.04 16.36
CA ARG A 46 -18.27 23.88 15.30
C ARG A 46 -18.79 23.51 13.91
N PHE A 47 -19.51 22.39 13.78
CA PHE A 47 -19.98 21.87 12.49
C PHE A 47 -21.07 22.75 11.87
N SER A 48 -21.05 22.84 10.55
CA SER A 48 -22.21 23.35 9.82
C SER A 48 -23.40 22.40 9.98
N PRO A 49 -24.65 22.86 9.72
CA PRO A 49 -25.81 21.96 9.75
C PRO A 49 -25.66 20.73 8.85
N GLU A 50 -25.11 20.91 7.64
CA GLU A 50 -24.89 19.84 6.66
C GLU A 50 -23.82 18.84 7.19
N MET A 51 -22.73 19.36 7.78
CA MET A 51 -21.69 18.53 8.36
C MET A 51 -22.22 17.76 9.58
N SER A 52 -23.03 18.38 10.43
CA SER A 52 -23.65 17.74 11.59
C SER A 52 -24.60 16.61 11.18
N ALA A 53 -25.34 16.79 10.06
CA ALA A 53 -26.20 15.76 9.49
C ALA A 53 -25.39 14.58 8.89
N ALA A 54 -24.28 14.89 8.19
CA ALA A 54 -23.43 13.88 7.54
C ALA A 54 -22.58 13.09 8.55
N LEU A 55 -22.07 13.75 9.59
CA LEU A 55 -21.20 13.20 10.61
C LEU A 55 -21.71 13.54 12.04
N PRO A 56 -22.81 12.92 12.49
CA PRO A 56 -23.31 13.11 13.84
C PRO A 56 -22.30 12.63 14.90
N LEU A 57 -22.42 13.11 16.13
CA LEU A 57 -21.45 12.89 17.21
C LEU A 57 -21.09 11.39 17.41
N GLU A 58 -22.08 10.50 17.31
CA GLU A 58 -21.85 9.05 17.44
C GLU A 58 -20.93 8.49 16.36
N LYS A 59 -21.11 8.92 15.10
CA LYS A 59 -20.22 8.54 13.99
C LYS A 59 -18.84 9.17 14.14
N LEU A 60 -18.78 10.43 14.57
CA LEU A 60 -17.52 11.12 14.83
C LEU A 60 -16.72 10.41 15.93
N ALA A 61 -17.36 9.97 17.01
CA ALA A 61 -16.73 9.20 18.08
C ALA A 61 -16.19 7.83 17.58
N GLY A 62 -16.80 7.27 16.54
CA GLY A 62 -16.35 6.06 15.88
C GLY A 62 -14.97 6.17 15.19
N VAL A 63 -14.40 7.39 15.08
CA VAL A 63 -13.05 7.62 14.53
C VAL A 63 -11.94 7.30 15.56
N SER A 64 -12.27 7.19 16.87
CA SER A 64 -11.27 6.90 17.92
C SER A 64 -10.38 5.69 17.65
N PRO A 65 -10.88 4.52 17.20
CA PRO A 65 -10.02 3.39 16.86
C PRO A 65 -9.03 3.71 15.73
N VAL A 66 -9.45 4.50 14.73
CA VAL A 66 -8.57 4.92 13.63
C VAL A 66 -7.44 5.79 14.15
N LEU A 67 -7.75 6.80 14.99
CA LEU A 67 -6.72 7.66 15.59
C LEU A 67 -5.74 6.86 16.47
N LYS A 68 -6.23 5.86 17.21
CA LYS A 68 -5.37 4.94 17.98
C LYS A 68 -4.43 4.13 17.08
N GLN A 69 -4.90 3.68 15.91
CA GLN A 69 -4.08 2.96 14.94
C GLN A 69 -3.02 3.85 14.28
N LEU A 70 -3.27 5.15 14.11
CA LEU A 70 -2.26 6.10 13.64
C LEU A 70 -1.14 6.30 14.66
N GLY A 71 -1.41 6.03 15.94
CA GLY A 71 -0.49 6.23 17.04
C GLY A 71 -0.43 7.69 17.51
N ALA A 72 0.54 8.00 18.37
CA ALA A 72 0.70 9.36 18.89
C ALA A 72 1.24 10.31 17.81
N LEU A 73 0.78 11.56 17.82
CA LEU A 73 1.37 12.63 17.03
C LEU A 73 2.78 12.94 17.56
N ARG A 74 3.81 12.79 16.73
CA ARG A 74 5.23 12.93 17.14
C ARG A 74 5.65 14.37 17.36
N THR A 75 5.03 15.29 16.65
CA THR A 75 5.26 16.73 16.76
C THR A 75 3.95 17.40 17.14
N GLY A 76 4.00 18.56 17.75
CA GLY A 76 2.79 19.38 17.99
C GLY A 76 2.03 19.67 16.69
N ARG A 77 0.93 20.43 16.76
CA ARG A 77 0.14 20.80 15.59
C ARG A 77 1.03 21.38 14.48
N PRO A 78 1.05 20.77 13.26
CA PRO A 78 1.80 21.32 12.14
C PRO A 78 1.17 22.62 11.61
N THR A 79 1.98 23.42 10.91
CA THR A 79 1.45 24.56 10.15
C THR A 79 0.68 24.04 8.94
N PRO A 80 -0.60 24.38 8.75
CA PRO A 80 -1.37 23.87 7.63
C PRO A 80 -0.99 24.53 6.32
N GLN A 81 -1.10 23.79 5.22
CA GLN A 81 -1.28 24.37 3.91
C GLN A 81 -2.70 24.90 3.79
N ILE A 82 -2.89 26.06 3.16
CA ILE A 82 -4.20 26.72 3.04
C ILE A 82 -4.54 26.82 1.56
N MET A 83 -5.75 26.38 1.21
CA MET A 83 -6.31 26.47 -0.13
C MET A 83 -7.71 27.08 -0.06
N ALA A 84 -8.06 27.92 -1.03
CA ALA A 84 -9.42 28.39 -1.21
C ALA A 84 -10.08 27.57 -2.33
N VAL A 85 -11.18 26.90 -2.03
CA VAL A 85 -11.93 26.07 -2.97
C VAL A 85 -13.41 26.42 -2.88
N GLN A 86 -14.01 26.88 -3.96
CA GLN A 86 -15.43 27.21 -4.03
C GLN A 86 -15.92 28.12 -2.89
N GLY A 87 -15.12 29.12 -2.51
CA GLY A 87 -15.44 30.07 -1.44
C GLY A 87 -15.22 29.53 -0.01
N MET A 88 -14.76 28.29 0.16
CA MET A 88 -14.39 27.71 1.44
C MET A 88 -12.87 27.73 1.63
N ASN A 89 -12.41 27.82 2.87
CA ASN A 89 -11.01 27.69 3.23
C ASN A 89 -10.72 26.25 3.66
N VAL A 90 -9.79 25.58 2.95
CA VAL A 90 -9.35 24.20 3.22
C VAL A 90 -7.97 24.26 3.89
N PHE A 91 -7.86 23.71 5.09
CA PHE A 91 -6.65 23.64 5.89
C PHE A 91 -6.13 22.20 5.92
N ILE A 92 -4.93 21.97 5.42
CA ILE A 92 -4.31 20.64 5.32
C ILE A 92 -3.16 20.57 6.32
N TYR A 93 -3.34 19.83 7.40
CA TYR A 93 -2.33 19.58 8.43
C TYR A 93 -1.62 18.25 8.11
N THR A 94 -0.37 18.30 7.64
CA THR A 94 0.42 17.09 7.42
C THR A 94 1.03 16.63 8.74
N CYS A 95 0.52 15.54 9.28
CA CYS A 95 0.81 15.02 10.61
C CYS A 95 1.72 13.80 10.55
N ASP A 96 2.83 13.83 11.29
CA ASP A 96 3.68 12.68 11.52
C ASP A 96 3.20 11.93 12.76
N PHE A 97 2.38 10.90 12.58
CA PHE A 97 2.00 9.99 13.66
C PHE A 97 3.08 8.92 13.88
N SER A 98 3.09 8.27 15.03
CA SER A 98 4.10 7.26 15.36
C SER A 98 4.07 6.05 14.41
N MET A 99 2.93 5.75 13.82
CA MET A 99 2.75 4.61 12.91
C MET A 99 2.75 5.01 11.43
N THR A 100 2.37 6.25 11.09
CA THR A 100 2.25 6.68 9.69
C THR A 100 2.15 8.21 9.59
N ARG A 101 2.33 8.73 8.37
CA ARG A 101 2.09 10.13 8.03
C ARG A 101 0.72 10.29 7.39
N MET A 102 -0.12 11.19 7.93
CA MET A 102 -1.46 11.45 7.42
C MET A 102 -1.76 12.94 7.41
N ASN A 103 -2.63 13.37 6.51
CA ASN A 103 -3.20 14.70 6.50
C ASN A 103 -4.52 14.70 7.29
N ILE A 104 -4.66 15.69 8.17
CA ILE A 104 -5.96 16.08 8.72
C ILE A 104 -6.42 17.29 7.90
N VAL A 105 -7.51 17.13 7.16
CA VAL A 105 -8.06 18.16 6.28
C VAL A 105 -9.30 18.73 6.93
N ILE A 106 -9.29 20.04 7.18
CA ILE A 106 -10.40 20.78 7.81
C ILE A 106 -10.87 21.86 6.83
N THR A 107 -12.14 21.83 6.48
CA THR A 107 -12.77 22.82 5.61
C THR A 107 -13.63 23.76 6.44
N VAL A 108 -13.38 25.06 6.32
CA VAL A 108 -14.15 26.12 7.00
C VAL A 108 -14.94 26.88 5.96
N ASN A 109 -16.26 26.99 6.18
CA ASN A 109 -17.14 27.76 5.31
C ASN A 109 -17.06 29.28 5.59
N PRO A 110 -17.64 30.15 4.74
CA PRO A 110 -17.63 31.61 4.96
C PRO A 110 -18.32 32.08 6.25
N ALA A 111 -19.16 31.24 6.85
CA ALA A 111 -19.80 31.53 8.14
C ALA A 111 -18.92 31.15 9.35
N GLY A 112 -17.69 30.65 9.12
CA GLY A 112 -16.77 30.24 10.20
C GLY A 112 -17.14 28.89 10.81
N GLN A 113 -17.87 28.04 10.12
CA GLN A 113 -18.24 26.71 10.58
C GLN A 113 -17.42 25.63 9.86
N ILE A 114 -17.21 24.50 10.53
CA ILE A 114 -16.56 23.33 9.92
C ILE A 114 -17.54 22.66 8.97
N ALA A 115 -17.22 22.73 7.68
CA ALA A 115 -18.00 22.13 6.59
C ALA A 115 -17.39 20.82 6.06
N GLY A 116 -16.20 20.45 6.55
CA GLY A 116 -15.55 19.20 6.19
C GLY A 116 -14.43 18.82 7.17
N LEU A 117 -14.32 17.53 7.45
CA LEU A 117 -13.25 16.94 8.25
C LEU A 117 -12.89 15.60 7.62
N GLN A 118 -11.61 15.41 7.29
CA GLN A 118 -11.14 14.21 6.64
C GLN A 118 -9.75 13.82 7.16
N ILE A 119 -9.51 12.51 7.31
CA ILE A 119 -8.19 11.93 7.43
C ILE A 119 -7.82 11.38 6.05
N ALA A 120 -6.74 11.85 5.48
CA ALA A 120 -6.30 11.43 4.14
C ALA A 120 -4.78 11.20 4.14
N PRO A 121 -4.26 10.25 3.35
CA PRO A 121 -2.81 10.20 3.13
C PRO A 121 -2.34 11.51 2.50
N PRO A 122 -1.09 11.97 2.80
CA PRO A 122 -0.52 13.11 2.11
C PRO A 122 -0.45 12.84 0.62
N PRO A 123 -0.58 13.86 -0.24
CA PRO A 123 -0.33 13.70 -1.66
C PRO A 123 1.10 13.17 -1.84
N ALA A 124 1.25 12.32 -2.81
CA ALA A 124 2.55 11.76 -3.11
C ALA A 124 3.50 12.85 -3.64
N GLU A 125 4.74 12.80 -3.19
CA GLU A 125 5.79 13.65 -3.77
C GLU A 125 6.01 13.22 -5.24
N ALA A 126 6.05 14.19 -6.14
CA ALA A 126 6.45 13.90 -7.52
C ALA A 126 7.87 13.31 -7.53
N PRO A 127 8.17 12.37 -8.46
CA PRO A 127 9.53 11.84 -8.59
C PRO A 127 10.54 12.97 -8.74
N LYS A 128 11.66 12.89 -8.02
CA LYS A 128 12.72 13.89 -8.07
C LYS A 128 13.47 13.82 -9.42
N PRO A 129 14.02 14.91 -9.91
CA PRO A 129 14.88 14.87 -11.09
C PRO A 129 16.01 13.85 -10.91
N GLY A 130 16.17 12.93 -11.88
CA GLY A 130 17.17 11.85 -11.83
C GLY A 130 16.79 10.64 -10.97
N GLU A 131 15.63 10.63 -10.32
CA GLU A 131 15.12 9.45 -9.64
C GLU A 131 14.65 8.40 -10.66
N LEU A 132 14.91 7.12 -10.36
CA LEU A 132 14.39 6.01 -11.16
C LEU A 132 12.86 5.95 -11.03
N VAL A 133 12.17 5.79 -12.16
CA VAL A 133 10.71 5.85 -12.21
C VAL A 133 10.15 4.68 -13.02
N VAL A 134 9.22 3.95 -12.44
CA VAL A 134 8.35 3.03 -13.19
C VAL A 134 7.26 3.86 -13.85
N VAL A 135 7.11 3.75 -15.17
CA VAL A 135 6.12 4.49 -15.95
C VAL A 135 5.12 3.52 -16.55
N THR A 136 3.85 3.69 -16.20
CA THR A 136 2.72 2.93 -16.74
C THR A 136 1.70 3.93 -17.27
N ASP A 137 1.59 4.06 -18.57
CA ASP A 137 0.82 5.12 -19.24
C ASP A 137 1.23 6.52 -18.75
N SER A 138 0.33 7.24 -18.08
CA SER A 138 0.60 8.55 -17.46
C SER A 138 1.06 8.48 -16.00
N ILE A 139 1.03 7.29 -15.39
CA ILE A 139 1.39 7.05 -13.99
C ILE A 139 2.90 6.95 -13.85
N LYS A 140 3.47 7.70 -12.89
CA LYS A 140 4.90 7.75 -12.59
C LYS A 140 5.13 7.34 -11.14
N LEU A 141 5.76 6.20 -10.93
CA LEU A 141 5.99 5.63 -9.61
C LEU A 141 7.48 5.72 -9.26
N PRO A 142 7.86 6.48 -8.21
CA PRO A 142 9.23 6.52 -7.74
C PRO A 142 9.76 5.13 -7.43
N ALA A 143 10.96 4.82 -7.92
CA ALA A 143 11.56 3.50 -7.76
C ALA A 143 12.99 3.59 -7.22
N THR A 144 13.49 2.48 -6.70
CA THR A 144 14.86 2.34 -6.21
C THR A 144 15.45 1.04 -6.73
N LEU A 145 16.62 1.16 -7.35
CA LEU A 145 17.47 0.04 -7.75
C LEU A 145 18.54 -0.15 -6.65
N ALA A 146 18.65 -1.35 -6.10
CA ALA A 146 19.78 -1.74 -5.27
C ALA A 146 20.66 -2.72 -6.07
N LEU A 147 21.92 -2.34 -6.29
CA LEU A 147 22.90 -3.15 -6.98
C LEU A 147 23.89 -3.77 -5.97
N PRO A 148 24.30 -5.01 -6.19
CA PRO A 148 25.42 -5.58 -5.47
C PRO A 148 26.73 -4.81 -5.73
N THR A 149 27.69 -4.93 -4.81
CA THR A 149 29.07 -4.48 -5.05
C THR A 149 29.77 -5.40 -6.05
N GLY A 150 30.65 -4.84 -6.89
CA GLY A 150 31.42 -5.58 -7.90
C GLY A 150 30.97 -5.32 -9.34
N THR A 151 31.49 -6.13 -10.24
CA THR A 151 31.20 -6.03 -11.68
C THR A 151 30.09 -7.00 -12.07
N GLY A 152 28.95 -6.45 -12.54
CA GLY A 152 27.84 -7.25 -13.08
C GLY A 152 28.21 -7.98 -14.39
N PRO A 153 27.21 -8.49 -15.14
CA PRO A 153 25.80 -8.25 -14.91
C PRO A 153 25.21 -9.13 -13.80
N PHE A 154 24.37 -8.54 -12.95
CA PHE A 154 23.71 -9.22 -11.83
C PHE A 154 22.31 -9.70 -12.19
N PRO A 155 21.84 -10.85 -11.66
CA PRO A 155 20.41 -11.15 -11.68
C PRO A 155 19.67 -10.12 -10.85
N ILE A 156 18.44 -9.82 -11.24
CA ILE A 156 17.60 -8.84 -10.55
C ILE A 156 16.25 -9.42 -10.15
N VAL A 157 15.76 -9.01 -8.99
CA VAL A 157 14.42 -9.33 -8.48
C VAL A 157 13.58 -8.05 -8.42
N VAL A 158 12.43 -8.05 -9.08
CA VAL A 158 11.42 -6.99 -8.96
C VAL A 158 10.47 -7.35 -7.83
N LEU A 159 10.29 -6.43 -6.87
CA LEU A 159 9.47 -6.64 -5.68
C LEU A 159 8.07 -6.05 -5.89
N VAL A 160 7.03 -6.89 -5.74
CA VAL A 160 5.61 -6.52 -5.93
C VAL A 160 4.87 -6.65 -4.62
N HIS A 161 4.29 -5.53 -4.19
CA HIS A 161 3.67 -5.34 -2.88
C HIS A 161 2.42 -6.16 -2.62
N GLY A 162 2.13 -6.34 -1.33
CA GLY A 162 0.85 -6.80 -0.81
C GLY A 162 -0.27 -5.77 -0.97
N SER A 163 -1.38 -6.04 -0.27
CA SER A 163 -2.57 -5.18 -0.24
C SER A 163 -2.28 -3.81 0.40
N GLY A 164 -3.08 -2.81 0.02
CA GLY A 164 -3.02 -1.47 0.59
C GLY A 164 -2.02 -0.54 -0.10
N PRO A 165 -1.98 0.74 0.33
CA PRO A 165 -1.14 1.79 -0.25
C PRO A 165 0.28 1.72 0.34
N ASN A 166 1.15 0.94 -0.28
CA ASN A 166 2.51 0.67 0.20
C ASN A 166 3.54 1.65 -0.39
N ASP A 167 4.48 2.09 0.45
CA ASP A 167 5.70 2.74 -0.03
C ASP A 167 6.64 1.71 -0.67
N ARG A 168 7.79 2.16 -1.20
CA ARG A 168 8.75 1.28 -1.87
C ARG A 168 9.33 0.18 -0.98
N ASP A 169 9.31 0.40 0.33
CA ASP A 169 9.88 -0.50 1.34
C ASP A 169 8.84 -1.45 1.96
N GLU A 170 7.56 -1.31 1.54
CA GLU A 170 6.40 -2.02 2.11
C GLU A 170 6.36 -1.86 3.63
N THR A 171 6.48 -0.60 4.08
CA THR A 171 6.58 -0.28 5.52
C THR A 171 5.29 -0.62 6.26
N VAL A 172 5.40 -1.50 7.24
CA VAL A 172 4.31 -1.89 8.14
C VAL A 172 4.76 -1.71 9.59
N GLY A 173 4.17 -0.75 10.27
CA GLY A 173 4.57 -0.40 11.63
C GLY A 173 6.03 0.08 11.69
N ALA A 174 6.86 -0.64 12.43
CA ALA A 174 8.28 -0.35 12.59
C ALA A 174 9.18 -1.09 11.56
N ASN A 175 8.59 -1.85 10.65
CA ASN A 175 9.30 -2.79 9.79
C ASN A 175 9.22 -2.39 8.31
N ALA A 176 10.25 -2.72 7.55
CA ALA A 176 10.38 -2.39 6.14
C ALA A 176 10.88 -3.63 5.35
N PRO A 177 10.03 -4.67 5.17
CA PRO A 177 10.46 -5.95 4.62
C PRO A 177 11.08 -5.86 3.22
N PHE A 178 10.62 -4.95 2.36
CA PHE A 178 11.24 -4.78 1.04
C PHE A 178 12.59 -4.10 1.09
N LYS A 179 12.85 -3.27 2.10
CA LYS A 179 14.20 -2.75 2.36
C LYS A 179 15.14 -3.88 2.79
N ASP A 180 14.71 -4.73 3.73
CA ASP A 180 15.48 -5.88 4.18
C ASP A 180 15.80 -6.84 3.03
N LEU A 181 14.81 -7.15 2.18
CA LEU A 181 15.02 -7.95 0.97
C LEU A 181 16.06 -7.30 0.05
N ALA A 182 15.95 -5.99 -0.20
CA ALA A 182 16.83 -5.29 -1.11
C ALA A 182 18.28 -5.27 -0.63
N GLU A 183 18.53 -4.90 0.62
CA GLU A 183 19.86 -4.84 1.22
C GLU A 183 20.46 -6.25 1.39
N GLY A 184 19.64 -7.18 1.88
CA GLY A 184 20.05 -8.54 2.09
C GLY A 184 20.38 -9.31 0.81
N LEU A 185 19.62 -9.12 -0.25
CA LEU A 185 19.87 -9.74 -1.56
C LEU A 185 21.06 -9.09 -2.27
N ALA A 186 21.21 -7.75 -2.17
CA ALA A 186 22.38 -7.05 -2.71
C ALA A 186 23.69 -7.58 -2.10
N ALA A 187 23.72 -7.80 -0.78
CA ALA A 187 24.85 -8.42 -0.09
C ALA A 187 25.14 -9.86 -0.57
N ARG A 188 24.20 -10.49 -1.25
CA ARG A 188 24.29 -11.86 -1.80
C ARG A 188 24.50 -11.90 -3.33
N GLY A 189 24.79 -10.76 -3.95
CA GLY A 189 25.05 -10.68 -5.38
C GLY A 189 23.77 -10.70 -6.25
N VAL A 190 22.64 -10.30 -5.72
CA VAL A 190 21.36 -10.21 -6.41
C VAL A 190 20.85 -8.77 -6.35
N ALA A 191 20.65 -8.14 -7.50
CA ALA A 191 20.05 -6.81 -7.59
C ALA A 191 18.56 -6.85 -7.28
N THR A 192 18.00 -5.71 -6.85
CA THR A 192 16.54 -5.57 -6.65
C THR A 192 16.01 -4.26 -7.18
N LEU A 193 14.78 -4.28 -7.69
CA LEU A 193 14.01 -3.09 -8.02
C LEU A 193 12.74 -3.08 -7.18
N ARG A 194 12.50 -1.99 -6.45
CA ARG A 194 11.28 -1.73 -5.68
C ARG A 194 10.74 -0.34 -6.00
N TYR A 195 9.44 -0.15 -5.93
CA TYR A 195 8.79 1.09 -6.34
C TYR A 195 7.64 1.44 -5.39
N VAL A 196 7.20 2.69 -5.42
CA VAL A 196 6.01 3.13 -4.64
C VAL A 196 4.76 2.62 -5.35
N LYS A 197 3.85 1.95 -4.62
CA LYS A 197 2.59 1.45 -5.19
C LYS A 197 1.70 2.62 -5.64
N ARG A 198 0.95 2.47 -6.76
CA ARG A 198 0.14 3.56 -7.30
C ARG A 198 -0.91 4.09 -6.33
N THR A 199 -1.51 3.23 -5.52
CA THR A 199 -2.50 3.64 -4.51
C THR A 199 -1.88 4.46 -3.37
N LYS A 200 -0.56 4.36 -3.16
CA LYS A 200 0.21 5.22 -2.27
C LYS A 200 0.61 6.51 -2.96
N GLN A 201 1.08 6.42 -4.21
CA GLN A 201 1.55 7.57 -4.99
C GLN A 201 0.40 8.51 -5.37
N TYR A 202 -0.76 7.94 -5.71
CA TYR A 202 -1.94 8.67 -6.17
C TYR A 202 -3.19 8.24 -5.40
N PRO A 203 -3.29 8.56 -4.09
CA PRO A 203 -4.35 8.06 -3.22
C PRO A 203 -5.75 8.57 -3.59
N GLN A 204 -5.83 9.64 -4.40
CA GLN A 204 -7.09 10.21 -4.89
C GLN A 204 -7.49 9.68 -6.28
N SER A 205 -6.62 8.89 -6.92
CA SER A 205 -6.95 8.31 -8.23
C SER A 205 -7.65 6.96 -8.02
N PRO A 206 -8.90 6.83 -8.46
CA PRO A 206 -9.59 5.56 -8.34
C PRO A 206 -8.91 4.50 -9.20
N VAL A 207 -8.86 3.29 -8.72
CA VAL A 207 -8.49 2.09 -9.49
C VAL A 207 -9.70 1.24 -9.73
N ALA A 208 -9.94 0.87 -10.98
CA ALA A 208 -11.14 0.13 -11.35
C ALA A 208 -10.97 -1.40 -11.20
N THR A 209 -9.75 -1.89 -11.31
CA THR A 209 -9.43 -3.32 -11.30
C THR A 209 -8.10 -3.59 -10.59
N VAL A 210 -7.88 -4.83 -10.17
CA VAL A 210 -6.58 -5.26 -9.63
C VAL A 210 -5.50 -5.29 -10.72
N LYS A 211 -5.90 -5.45 -11.97
CA LYS A 211 -4.99 -5.34 -13.11
C LYS A 211 -4.35 -3.95 -13.15
N GLU A 212 -5.16 -2.92 -13.06
CA GLU A 212 -4.73 -1.53 -13.03
C GLU A 212 -3.90 -1.22 -11.76
N GLU A 213 -4.33 -1.71 -10.57
CA GLU A 213 -3.65 -1.41 -9.31
C GLU A 213 -2.25 -2.02 -9.21
N VAL A 214 -2.05 -3.24 -9.74
CA VAL A 214 -0.85 -4.04 -9.45
C VAL A 214 -0.17 -4.55 -10.71
N ILE A 215 -0.94 -5.14 -11.64
CA ILE A 215 -0.35 -5.95 -12.71
C ILE A 215 0.37 -5.09 -13.73
N ASP A 216 -0.26 -4.00 -14.19
CA ASP A 216 0.32 -3.11 -15.20
C ASP A 216 1.59 -2.42 -14.71
N ASP A 217 1.61 -2.01 -13.44
CA ASP A 217 2.80 -1.41 -12.82
C ASP A 217 3.93 -2.44 -12.63
N ALA A 218 3.59 -3.67 -12.24
CA ALA A 218 4.58 -4.74 -12.11
C ALA A 218 5.20 -5.12 -13.45
N LEU A 219 4.42 -5.15 -14.54
CA LEU A 219 4.92 -5.38 -15.89
C LEU A 219 5.86 -4.25 -16.35
N SER A 220 5.50 -3.00 -16.08
CA SER A 220 6.35 -1.84 -16.35
C SER A 220 7.64 -1.89 -15.53
N ALA A 221 7.58 -2.31 -14.26
CA ALA A 221 8.75 -2.49 -13.40
C ALA A 221 9.68 -3.61 -13.90
N LEU A 222 9.12 -4.73 -14.36
CA LEU A 222 9.90 -5.82 -14.97
C LEU A 222 10.58 -5.37 -16.27
N ALA A 223 9.91 -4.57 -17.10
CA ALA A 223 10.48 -3.99 -18.31
C ALA A 223 11.61 -3.00 -17.98
N LEU A 224 11.40 -2.13 -16.99
CA LEU A 224 12.41 -1.18 -16.53
C LEU A 224 13.64 -1.91 -15.97
N ALA A 225 13.45 -2.98 -15.20
CA ALA A 225 14.53 -3.77 -14.62
C ALA A 225 15.46 -4.36 -15.69
N ARG A 226 14.90 -4.85 -16.82
CA ARG A 226 15.68 -5.39 -17.94
C ARG A 226 16.59 -4.37 -18.62
N GLN A 227 16.31 -3.10 -18.46
CA GLN A 227 17.04 -2.00 -19.11
C GLN A 227 18.12 -1.38 -18.20
N GLN A 228 18.24 -1.85 -16.95
CA GLN A 228 19.14 -1.21 -15.99
C GLN A 228 20.61 -1.59 -16.27
N PRO A 229 21.52 -0.62 -16.28
CA PRO A 229 22.96 -0.92 -16.34
C PRO A 229 23.40 -1.84 -15.19
N GLY A 230 24.28 -2.79 -15.48
CA GLY A 230 24.79 -3.75 -14.49
C GLY A 230 23.85 -4.91 -14.19
N VAL A 231 22.69 -4.98 -14.83
CA VAL A 231 21.71 -6.08 -14.70
C VAL A 231 21.78 -7.01 -15.89
N ASP A 232 21.63 -8.32 -15.63
CA ASP A 232 21.45 -9.33 -16.66
C ASP A 232 19.97 -9.35 -17.11
N PRO A 233 19.65 -8.89 -18.35
CA PRO A 233 18.29 -8.82 -18.85
C PRO A 233 17.61 -10.18 -19.02
N GLN A 234 18.38 -11.28 -19.06
CA GLN A 234 17.87 -12.65 -19.15
C GLN A 234 17.54 -13.23 -17.76
N ARG A 235 18.02 -12.60 -16.69
CA ARG A 235 17.87 -13.07 -15.32
C ARG A 235 17.08 -12.10 -14.46
N VAL A 236 15.86 -11.75 -14.94
CA VAL A 236 14.91 -10.90 -14.23
C VAL A 236 13.84 -11.76 -13.60
N PHE A 237 13.78 -11.72 -12.27
CA PHE A 237 12.88 -12.51 -11.42
C PHE A 237 11.74 -11.61 -10.91
N LEU A 238 10.61 -12.25 -10.63
CA LEU A 238 9.46 -11.63 -9.97
C LEU A 238 9.36 -12.14 -8.54
N LEU A 239 9.31 -11.26 -7.56
CA LEU A 239 8.96 -11.60 -6.18
C LEU A 239 7.71 -10.85 -5.79
N GLY A 240 6.66 -11.56 -5.41
CA GLY A 240 5.46 -10.99 -4.84
C GLY A 240 5.33 -11.31 -3.36
N HIS A 241 4.85 -10.35 -2.57
CA HIS A 241 4.45 -10.57 -1.19
C HIS A 241 2.92 -10.48 -1.07
N SER A 242 2.31 -11.39 -0.30
CA SER A 242 0.86 -11.36 -0.02
C SER A 242 0.02 -11.24 -1.30
N MET A 243 -0.71 -10.14 -1.52
CA MET A 243 -1.45 -9.89 -2.78
C MET A 243 -0.54 -9.90 -4.01
N GLY A 244 0.68 -9.40 -3.92
CA GLY A 244 1.65 -9.47 -5.02
C GLY A 244 2.03 -10.92 -5.36
N ALA A 245 2.12 -11.78 -4.35
CA ALA A 245 2.33 -13.21 -4.54
C ALA A 245 1.11 -13.91 -5.13
N TYR A 246 -0.08 -13.57 -4.66
CA TYR A 246 -1.35 -14.06 -5.23
C TYR A 246 -1.46 -13.74 -6.71
N LEU A 247 -1.05 -12.54 -7.14
CA LEU A 247 -1.13 -12.07 -8.52
C LEU A 247 0.09 -12.43 -9.39
N ALA A 248 1.18 -12.92 -8.80
CA ALA A 248 2.42 -13.18 -9.53
C ALA A 248 2.26 -14.12 -10.75
N PRO A 249 1.45 -15.19 -10.72
CA PRO A 249 1.18 -16.00 -11.91
C PRO A 249 0.50 -15.21 -13.04
N ARG A 250 -0.38 -14.27 -12.70
CA ARG A 250 -1.08 -13.41 -13.68
C ARG A 250 -0.14 -12.35 -14.25
N ILE A 251 0.75 -11.77 -13.42
CA ILE A 251 1.79 -10.86 -13.86
C ILE A 251 2.73 -11.57 -14.85
N ALA A 252 3.15 -12.79 -14.52
CA ALA A 252 4.08 -13.57 -15.35
C ALA A 252 3.53 -13.92 -16.74
N GLN A 253 2.21 -13.93 -16.91
CA GLN A 253 1.56 -14.16 -18.22
C GLN A 253 1.31 -12.88 -19.01
N GLY A 254 1.40 -11.70 -18.37
CA GLY A 254 1.10 -10.42 -18.99
C GLY A 254 2.21 -9.84 -19.86
N GLY A 255 3.41 -10.44 -19.87
CA GLY A 255 4.58 -9.93 -20.59
C GLY A 255 5.64 -11.00 -20.81
N PRO A 256 6.90 -10.59 -21.14
CA PRO A 256 8.02 -11.52 -21.23
C PRO A 256 8.19 -12.29 -19.91
N ALA A 257 8.27 -13.61 -20.01
CA ALA A 257 8.37 -14.48 -18.84
C ALA A 257 9.54 -14.07 -17.91
N PRO A 258 9.34 -14.01 -16.59
CA PRO A 258 10.45 -13.87 -15.64
C PRO A 258 11.31 -15.14 -15.64
N ALA A 259 12.59 -15.01 -15.26
CA ALA A 259 13.50 -16.12 -15.11
C ALA A 259 13.13 -17.08 -13.95
N GLY A 260 12.31 -16.62 -13.04
CA GLY A 260 11.72 -17.37 -11.94
C GLY A 260 10.81 -16.48 -11.09
N ILE A 261 9.99 -17.10 -10.26
CA ILE A 261 8.97 -16.43 -9.46
C ILE A 261 9.13 -16.84 -8.00
N VAL A 262 9.17 -15.86 -7.11
CA VAL A 262 9.18 -16.07 -5.66
C VAL A 262 7.86 -15.59 -5.08
N LEU A 263 7.17 -16.46 -4.35
CA LEU A 263 5.93 -16.14 -3.65
C LEU A 263 6.22 -16.10 -2.15
N LEU A 264 6.06 -14.93 -1.54
CA LEU A 264 6.14 -14.76 -0.09
C LEU A 264 4.72 -14.60 0.47
N ALA A 265 4.30 -15.50 1.35
CA ALA A 265 2.97 -15.48 1.98
C ALA A 265 1.83 -15.32 0.94
N GLY A 266 1.92 -16.08 -0.15
CA GLY A 266 0.97 -16.00 -1.26
C GLY A 266 -0.30 -16.81 -1.01
N SER A 267 -1.47 -16.17 -1.07
CA SER A 267 -2.74 -16.89 -0.97
C SER A 267 -3.10 -17.66 -2.25
N VAL A 268 -3.99 -18.63 -2.09
CA VAL A 268 -4.70 -19.32 -3.18
C VAL A 268 -6.18 -18.98 -3.10
N ARG A 269 -6.69 -18.83 -1.89
CA ARG A 269 -8.11 -18.57 -1.63
C ARG A 269 -8.48 -17.12 -1.95
N PRO A 270 -9.76 -16.86 -2.25
CA PRO A 270 -10.28 -15.51 -2.50
C PRO A 270 -9.97 -14.55 -1.34
N ILE A 271 -9.63 -13.32 -1.66
CA ILE A 271 -9.24 -12.29 -0.67
C ILE A 271 -10.31 -12.04 0.38
N LEU A 272 -11.61 -12.10 0.02
CA LEU A 272 -12.70 -11.92 0.99
C LEU A 272 -12.82 -13.08 1.99
N ASP A 273 -12.45 -14.30 1.59
CA ASP A 273 -12.44 -15.45 2.50
C ASP A 273 -11.27 -15.34 3.49
N LEU A 274 -10.09 -14.91 3.01
CA LEU A 274 -8.96 -14.59 3.88
C LEU A 274 -9.30 -13.47 4.87
N ALA A 275 -9.92 -12.39 4.41
CA ALA A 275 -10.34 -11.30 5.28
C ALA A 275 -11.31 -11.76 6.36
N ARG A 276 -12.25 -12.65 6.03
CA ARG A 276 -13.15 -13.26 7.01
C ARG A 276 -12.39 -14.06 8.06
N GLU A 277 -11.45 -14.91 7.63
CA GLU A 277 -10.62 -15.71 8.54
C GLU A 277 -9.77 -14.81 9.46
N GLN A 278 -9.16 -13.76 8.91
CA GLN A 278 -8.40 -12.78 9.69
C GLN A 278 -9.27 -12.08 10.76
N LEU A 279 -10.47 -11.63 10.39
CA LEU A 279 -11.39 -10.99 11.33
C LEU A 279 -11.80 -11.97 12.45
N GLN A 280 -12.09 -13.21 12.11
CA GLN A 280 -12.41 -14.26 13.10
C GLN A 280 -11.23 -14.54 14.04
N TYR A 281 -10.02 -14.65 13.47
CA TYR A 281 -8.78 -14.85 14.23
C TYR A 281 -8.52 -13.73 15.24
N LEU A 282 -8.80 -12.49 14.84
CA LEU A 282 -8.60 -11.29 15.66
C LEU A 282 -9.78 -11.00 16.61
N GLY A 283 -10.89 -11.74 16.51
CA GLY A 283 -12.12 -11.46 17.26
C GLY A 283 -12.79 -10.15 16.83
N ALA A 284 -12.56 -9.71 15.59
CA ALA A 284 -13.11 -8.48 15.04
C ALA A 284 -14.50 -8.70 14.40
N PRO A 285 -15.37 -7.67 14.35
CA PRO A 285 -16.70 -7.78 13.76
C PRO A 285 -16.65 -8.14 12.28
N LEU A 286 -17.42 -9.15 11.85
CA LEU A 286 -17.51 -9.53 10.43
C LEU A 286 -18.15 -8.45 9.53
N SER A 287 -18.88 -7.48 10.11
CA SER A 287 -19.37 -6.30 9.39
C SER A 287 -18.27 -5.46 8.76
N MET A 288 -17.01 -5.61 9.19
CA MET A 288 -15.85 -4.99 8.53
C MET A 288 -15.63 -5.49 7.10
N LEU A 289 -16.16 -6.66 6.73
CA LEU A 289 -16.15 -7.13 5.34
C LEU A 289 -16.94 -6.22 4.41
N ASP A 290 -18.03 -5.62 4.88
CA ASP A 290 -18.81 -4.68 4.10
C ASP A 290 -18.01 -3.40 3.84
N THR A 291 -17.25 -2.93 4.84
CA THR A 291 -16.31 -1.81 4.68
C THR A 291 -15.22 -2.14 3.68
N LEU A 292 -14.66 -3.34 3.74
CA LEU A 292 -13.66 -3.80 2.78
C LEU A 292 -14.24 -3.85 1.36
N ARG A 293 -15.45 -4.41 1.18
CA ARG A 293 -16.13 -4.42 -0.12
C ARG A 293 -16.39 -3.02 -0.66
N ALA A 294 -16.77 -2.09 0.21
CA ALA A 294 -17.03 -0.70 -0.17
C ALA A 294 -15.74 0.10 -0.49
N SER A 295 -14.57 -0.41 -0.14
CA SER A 295 -13.28 0.28 -0.38
C SER A 295 -12.83 0.26 -1.86
N ALA A 296 -13.45 -0.57 -2.70
CA ALA A 296 -13.16 -0.67 -4.13
C ALA A 296 -14.46 -0.86 -4.93
N PRO A 297 -14.49 -0.47 -6.21
CA PRO A 297 -15.67 -0.65 -7.06
C PRO A 297 -15.97 -2.13 -7.34
N ALA A 298 -17.20 -2.44 -7.78
CA ALA A 298 -17.61 -3.80 -8.11
C ALA A 298 -16.68 -4.47 -9.14
N SER A 299 -16.25 -3.72 -10.15
CA SER A 299 -15.31 -4.19 -11.18
C SER A 299 -13.98 -4.73 -10.63
N TYR A 300 -13.52 -4.18 -9.51
CA TYR A 300 -12.31 -4.66 -8.81
C TYR A 300 -12.52 -6.06 -8.22
N TRP A 301 -13.67 -6.26 -7.57
CA TRP A 301 -14.03 -7.54 -6.97
C TRP A 301 -14.37 -8.60 -8.01
N ASP A 302 -15.01 -8.19 -9.12
CA ASP A 302 -15.32 -9.06 -10.26
C ASP A 302 -14.02 -9.54 -10.95
N ASP A 303 -13.02 -8.66 -11.10
CA ASP A 303 -11.69 -9.01 -11.64
C ASP A 303 -10.96 -10.05 -10.76
N LEU A 304 -11.17 -10.02 -9.46
CA LEU A 304 -10.62 -11.01 -8.52
C LEU A 304 -11.42 -12.31 -8.45
N ALA A 305 -12.75 -12.24 -8.59
CA ALA A 305 -13.64 -13.38 -8.35
C ALA A 305 -13.42 -14.54 -9.35
N GLY A 306 -12.99 -14.23 -10.58
CA GLY A 306 -12.70 -15.23 -11.63
C GLY A 306 -11.26 -15.73 -11.64
N TYR A 307 -10.42 -15.33 -10.68
CA TYR A 307 -8.99 -15.60 -10.69
C TYR A 307 -8.62 -16.84 -9.88
N ASP A 308 -8.03 -17.83 -10.56
CA ASP A 308 -7.41 -19.02 -9.95
C ASP A 308 -5.87 -18.94 -10.12
N PRO A 309 -5.12 -18.61 -9.08
CA PRO A 309 -3.67 -18.45 -9.16
C PRO A 309 -2.95 -19.78 -9.44
N VAL A 310 -3.48 -20.89 -8.95
CA VAL A 310 -2.88 -22.23 -9.18
C VAL A 310 -3.08 -22.67 -10.61
N ALA A 311 -4.28 -22.49 -11.16
CA ALA A 311 -4.55 -22.85 -12.56
C ALA A 311 -3.67 -22.04 -13.52
N LEU A 312 -3.41 -20.76 -13.21
CA LEU A 312 -2.47 -19.94 -13.96
C LEU A 312 -1.02 -20.37 -13.75
N ALA A 313 -0.60 -20.60 -12.52
CA ALA A 313 0.76 -21.04 -12.20
C ALA A 313 1.16 -22.32 -12.92
N ARG A 314 0.21 -23.26 -13.13
CA ARG A 314 0.44 -24.48 -13.92
C ARG A 314 0.85 -24.20 -15.36
N LYS A 315 0.46 -23.05 -15.92
CA LYS A 315 0.71 -22.65 -17.32
C LYS A 315 1.95 -21.77 -17.48
N VAL A 316 2.44 -21.19 -16.39
CA VAL A 316 3.64 -20.32 -16.40
C VAL A 316 4.89 -21.16 -16.64
N GLN A 317 5.72 -20.74 -17.60
CA GLN A 317 6.96 -21.44 -17.98
C GLN A 317 8.19 -20.97 -17.18
N ALA A 318 8.01 -20.63 -15.89
CA ALA A 318 9.08 -20.20 -15.01
C ALA A 318 9.08 -21.04 -13.72
N PRO A 319 10.23 -21.36 -13.13
CA PRO A 319 10.29 -22.04 -11.85
C PRO A 319 9.73 -21.19 -10.71
N PHE A 320 9.21 -21.85 -9.67
CA PHE A 320 8.66 -21.21 -8.49
C PHE A 320 9.43 -21.54 -7.23
N LEU A 321 9.63 -20.52 -6.38
CA LEU A 321 9.99 -20.66 -4.97
C LEU A 321 8.83 -20.13 -4.13
N ILE A 322 8.20 -20.96 -3.31
CA ILE A 322 7.05 -20.61 -2.48
C ILE A 322 7.45 -20.68 -1.02
N LEU A 323 7.44 -19.55 -0.34
CA LEU A 323 7.88 -19.39 1.03
C LEU A 323 6.72 -18.95 1.93
N GLN A 324 6.63 -19.56 3.13
CA GLN A 324 5.53 -19.31 4.06
C GLN A 324 6.01 -19.28 5.51
N GLY A 325 5.58 -18.27 6.27
CA GLY A 325 5.70 -18.26 7.72
C GLY A 325 4.58 -19.09 8.36
N GLU A 326 4.91 -20.03 9.25
CA GLU A 326 3.89 -20.89 9.89
C GLU A 326 3.07 -20.15 10.96
N ARG A 327 3.57 -19.00 11.45
CA ARG A 327 2.86 -18.11 12.36
C ARG A 327 2.00 -17.06 11.66
N ASP A 328 1.97 -17.08 10.33
CA ASP A 328 1.18 -16.14 9.54
C ASP A 328 -0.33 -16.40 9.74
N TYR A 329 -1.03 -15.40 10.30
CA TYR A 329 -2.48 -15.45 10.48
C TYR A 329 -3.26 -14.80 9.33
N GLN A 330 -2.57 -14.07 8.44
CA GLN A 330 -3.20 -13.37 7.30
C GLN A 330 -3.34 -14.30 6.11
N VAL A 331 -2.28 -15.04 5.78
CA VAL A 331 -2.27 -16.11 4.79
C VAL A 331 -1.71 -17.35 5.48
N THR A 332 -2.56 -18.32 5.75
CA THR A 332 -2.21 -19.42 6.62
C THR A 332 -1.58 -20.60 5.87
N MET A 333 -1.10 -21.58 6.61
CA MET A 333 -0.59 -22.85 6.05
C MET A 333 -1.63 -23.58 5.19
N THR A 334 -2.91 -23.23 5.27
CA THR A 334 -3.95 -23.70 4.36
C THR A 334 -3.60 -23.33 2.91
N ASP A 335 -3.24 -22.08 2.65
CA ASP A 335 -2.88 -21.61 1.30
C ASP A 335 -1.56 -22.23 0.83
N PHE A 336 -0.57 -22.36 1.71
CA PHE A 336 0.68 -23.05 1.40
C PHE A 336 0.46 -24.52 0.98
N ASN A 337 -0.46 -25.22 1.64
CA ASN A 337 -0.83 -26.59 1.29
C ASN A 337 -1.61 -26.66 -0.02
N LEU A 338 -2.46 -25.66 -0.31
CA LEU A 338 -3.14 -25.54 -1.62
C LEU A 338 -2.14 -25.32 -2.76
N TRP A 339 -1.11 -24.49 -2.57
CA TRP A 339 0.00 -24.37 -3.52
C TRP A 339 0.72 -25.69 -3.74
N ARG A 340 1.08 -26.38 -2.64
CA ARG A 340 1.77 -27.69 -2.69
C ARG A 340 0.98 -28.71 -3.47
N GLU A 341 -0.29 -28.88 -3.14
CA GLU A 341 -1.16 -29.84 -3.82
C GLU A 341 -1.41 -29.44 -5.26
N GLY A 342 -1.67 -28.15 -5.50
CA GLY A 342 -1.98 -27.63 -6.82
C GLY A 342 -0.82 -27.70 -7.81
N LEU A 343 0.41 -27.65 -7.36
CA LEU A 343 1.61 -27.67 -8.21
C LEU A 343 2.44 -28.95 -8.09
N LYS A 344 1.94 -29.98 -7.42
CA LYS A 344 2.69 -31.24 -7.16
C LYS A 344 3.20 -31.96 -8.41
N ALA A 345 2.59 -31.74 -9.57
CA ALA A 345 3.03 -32.33 -10.83
C ALA A 345 4.22 -31.60 -11.47
N ARG A 346 4.56 -30.40 -10.99
CA ARG A 346 5.67 -29.59 -11.49
C ARG A 346 6.97 -29.93 -10.75
N GLN A 347 8.07 -30.16 -11.49
CA GLN A 347 9.38 -30.49 -10.92
C GLN A 347 10.24 -29.24 -10.62
N ASP A 348 9.82 -28.10 -11.11
CA ASP A 348 10.51 -26.82 -11.00
C ASP A 348 9.90 -25.90 -9.91
N VAL A 349 9.18 -26.48 -8.95
CA VAL A 349 8.59 -25.79 -7.81
C VAL A 349 9.26 -26.22 -6.52
N THR A 350 9.76 -25.25 -5.78
CA THR A 350 10.33 -25.45 -4.44
C THR A 350 9.41 -24.79 -3.42
N LEU A 351 9.00 -25.54 -2.40
CA LEU A 351 8.19 -25.01 -1.30
C LEU A 351 8.96 -25.13 0.01
N LYS A 352 8.98 -24.06 0.81
CA LYS A 352 9.61 -24.05 2.13
C LYS A 352 8.77 -23.24 3.12
N SER A 353 8.54 -23.78 4.32
CA SER A 353 7.91 -23.07 5.42
C SER A 353 8.88 -22.84 6.57
N TYR A 354 8.57 -21.84 7.41
CA TYR A 354 9.42 -21.42 8.51
C TYR A 354 8.58 -21.32 9.80
N PRO A 355 8.84 -22.17 10.80
CA PRO A 355 8.00 -22.30 12.00
C PRO A 355 7.87 -21.01 12.82
N LYS A 356 8.89 -20.15 12.81
CA LYS A 356 8.94 -18.95 13.64
C LYS A 356 8.47 -17.67 12.96
N LEU A 357 8.22 -17.69 11.64
CA LEU A 357 7.97 -16.48 10.89
C LEU A 357 6.48 -16.14 10.80
N ASN A 358 6.18 -14.83 10.89
CA ASN A 358 4.86 -14.26 10.68
C ASN A 358 4.67 -13.81 9.21
N HIS A 359 3.60 -13.07 8.92
CA HIS A 359 3.27 -12.59 7.56
C HIS A 359 4.37 -11.72 6.90
N LEU A 360 5.10 -10.93 7.68
CA LEU A 360 6.21 -10.09 7.21
C LEU A 360 7.56 -10.84 7.21
N PHE A 361 7.55 -12.14 7.46
CA PHE A 361 8.76 -12.96 7.62
C PHE A 361 9.66 -12.52 8.79
N LEU A 362 9.06 -11.98 9.85
CA LEU A 362 9.75 -11.64 11.08
C LEU A 362 9.63 -12.79 12.09
N GLU A 363 10.72 -13.05 12.81
CA GLU A 363 10.72 -14.09 13.85
C GLU A 363 9.88 -13.68 15.06
N GLY A 364 9.22 -14.67 15.63
CA GLY A 364 8.46 -14.53 16.86
C GLY A 364 8.09 -15.89 17.45
N GLU A 365 7.36 -15.85 18.57
CA GLU A 365 6.91 -17.05 19.26
C GLU A 365 5.40 -16.98 19.56
N GLY A 366 4.76 -18.14 19.67
CA GLY A 366 3.33 -18.25 19.95
C GLY A 366 2.43 -17.66 18.86
N LYS A 367 1.27 -17.16 19.26
CA LYS A 367 0.25 -16.62 18.36
C LYS A 367 0.67 -15.26 17.79
N SER A 368 0.76 -15.14 16.48
CA SER A 368 1.08 -13.85 15.82
C SER A 368 -0.11 -12.89 15.88
N LEU A 369 0.16 -11.62 16.16
CA LEU A 369 -0.83 -10.55 16.28
C LEU A 369 -0.32 -9.27 15.59
N PRO A 370 -1.22 -8.34 15.18
CA PRO A 370 -0.83 -7.07 14.57
C PRO A 370 0.14 -6.24 15.43
N ALA A 371 0.09 -6.37 16.75
CA ALA A 371 0.98 -5.66 17.68
C ALA A 371 2.46 -6.01 17.48
N GLU A 372 2.79 -7.19 16.94
CA GLU A 372 4.17 -7.57 16.62
C GLU A 372 4.82 -6.59 15.63
N TYR A 373 4.04 -6.04 14.72
CA TYR A 373 4.56 -5.13 13.69
C TYR A 373 5.01 -3.77 14.24
N SER A 374 4.67 -3.43 15.49
CA SER A 374 5.15 -2.23 16.17
C SER A 374 6.58 -2.39 16.73
N THR A 375 7.09 -3.62 16.80
CA THR A 375 8.45 -3.92 17.23
C THR A 375 9.36 -4.03 16.02
N PRO A 376 10.50 -3.31 15.97
CA PRO A 376 11.46 -3.45 14.89
C PRO A 376 11.99 -4.89 14.80
N GLY A 377 12.04 -5.42 13.60
CA GLY A 377 12.61 -6.72 13.28
C GLY A 377 13.13 -6.73 11.84
N HIS A 378 13.80 -7.81 11.48
CA HIS A 378 14.37 -7.98 10.14
C HIS A 378 14.09 -9.37 9.61
N ILE A 379 14.00 -9.49 8.28
CA ILE A 379 13.90 -10.79 7.61
C ILE A 379 15.20 -11.58 7.89
N PRO A 380 15.11 -12.79 8.45
CA PRO A 380 16.28 -13.58 8.82
C PRO A 380 17.15 -13.95 7.63
N ALA A 381 18.46 -14.06 7.88
CA ALA A 381 19.46 -14.37 6.86
C ALA A 381 19.13 -15.65 6.06
N TYR A 382 18.60 -16.68 6.72
CA TYR A 382 18.26 -17.94 6.06
C TYR A 382 17.15 -17.81 5.01
N VAL A 383 16.20 -16.87 5.15
CA VAL A 383 15.19 -16.58 4.11
C VAL A 383 15.85 -15.91 2.91
N LEU A 384 16.72 -14.93 3.18
CA LEU A 384 17.50 -14.25 2.13
C LEU A 384 18.43 -15.21 1.39
N ASP A 385 19.04 -16.17 2.10
CA ASP A 385 19.88 -17.23 1.52
C ASP A 385 19.08 -18.13 0.59
N ASP A 386 17.87 -18.54 1.00
CA ASP A 386 17.00 -19.38 0.16
C ASP A 386 16.59 -18.66 -1.13
N ILE A 387 16.21 -17.37 -1.04
CA ILE A 387 15.85 -16.56 -2.22
C ILE A 387 17.08 -16.37 -3.12
N ALA A 388 18.23 -16.00 -2.56
CA ALA A 388 19.45 -15.79 -3.34
C ALA A 388 19.92 -17.09 -4.01
N ALA A 389 19.83 -18.23 -3.32
CA ALA A 389 20.16 -19.54 -3.89
C ALA A 389 19.25 -19.89 -5.06
N PHE A 390 17.94 -19.63 -4.96
CA PHE A 390 16.99 -19.82 -6.05
C PHE A 390 17.32 -18.93 -7.25
N VAL A 391 17.53 -17.63 -7.02
CA VAL A 391 17.84 -16.66 -8.08
C VAL A 391 19.16 -16.94 -8.77
N LYS A 392 20.16 -17.46 -8.05
CA LYS A 392 21.50 -17.73 -8.59
C LYS A 392 21.64 -19.11 -9.25
N LYS A 393 20.63 -19.98 -9.16
CA LYS A 393 20.67 -21.24 -9.92
C LYS A 393 20.90 -20.94 -11.40
N PRO A 394 21.81 -21.68 -12.07
CA PRO A 394 21.91 -21.59 -13.51
C PRO A 394 20.55 -21.86 -14.15
N ALA A 395 20.20 -21.07 -15.18
CA ALA A 395 19.03 -21.40 -15.98
C ALA A 395 19.23 -22.83 -16.51
N GLY A 396 18.36 -23.74 -16.09
CA GLY A 396 18.37 -25.10 -16.62
C GLY A 396 18.21 -25.02 -18.14
N ARG A 397 19.16 -25.62 -18.87
CA ARG A 397 19.05 -25.82 -20.31
C ARG A 397 18.01 -26.86 -20.61
#